data_73bb0088aa821a416d520b9d9719d7a1
#
_entry.id   73bb0088aa821a416d520b9d9719d7a1
#
_cell.length_a   1.000
_cell.length_b   1.000
_cell.length_c   1.000
_cell.angle_alpha   90.00
_cell.angle_beta   90.00
_cell.angle_gamma   90.00
#
_symmetry.space_group_name_H-M   'P 1'
#
loop_
_entity.id
_entity.type
_entity.pdbx_description
1 polymer ?
#
loop_
_entity_poly.entity_id
_entity_poly.type
_entity_poly.pdbx_seq_one_letter_code
_entity_poly.pdbx_strand_id
1 'polypeptide(L)'
;MSLFRKREPPASGPGAEQALPRAAACFTTPAMTRRAADWMSKLGGCRPFGILSDDCGDVVWQCEREQADLLLMMADFSGEAEEPRDITACCSVAIEVKRQLPACRVYLICEDGHPEKLAAREKAVELKLIDGYCIGDLSAQQVRTWLDETAESMKAAKRRNSKLGKEEP
;
A
#
# COMPACT_ATOMS: atom_id res chain seq x y z
N MET A 1 38.21 23.41 12.96
CA MET A 1 38.12 22.50 11.85
C MET A 1 36.91 21.63 12.01
N SER A 2 35.86 21.97 11.32
CA SER A 2 34.65 21.14 11.34
C SER A 2 34.84 20.04 10.30
N LEU A 3 35.25 18.87 10.74
CA LEU A 3 35.29 17.65 9.93
C LEU A 3 33.89 17.10 9.64
N PHE A 4 32.90 17.73 10.21
CA PHE A 4 31.49 17.45 9.96
C PHE A 4 30.89 18.64 9.23
N ARG A 5 31.30 18.84 7.98
CA ARG A 5 30.34 19.42 7.08
C ARG A 5 29.16 18.48 7.09
N LYS A 6 28.09 18.89 7.73
CA LYS A 6 26.80 18.38 7.34
C LYS A 6 26.83 18.34 5.82
N ARG A 7 26.80 17.16 5.27
CA ARG A 7 26.42 17.06 3.87
C ARG A 7 25.02 17.65 3.85
N GLU A 8 24.95 18.88 3.44
CA GLU A 8 23.68 19.40 3.02
C GLU A 8 23.15 18.37 2.03
N PRO A 9 21.92 17.89 2.24
CA PRO A 9 21.33 17.08 1.21
C PRO A 9 21.50 17.86 -0.09
N PRO A 10 21.86 17.21 -1.18
CA PRO A 10 22.00 17.90 -2.44
C PRO A 10 20.78 18.75 -2.61
N ALA A 11 20.95 20.04 -2.89
CA ALA A 11 19.85 20.95 -3.10
C ALA A 11 18.90 20.29 -4.09
N SER A 12 17.88 19.69 -3.54
CA SER A 12 16.85 19.03 -4.30
C SER A 12 16.16 20.11 -5.09
N GLY A 13 16.52 20.20 -6.36
CA GLY A 13 15.68 20.90 -7.30
C GLY A 13 14.24 20.31 -7.19
N PRO A 14 13.20 21.06 -7.52
CA PRO A 14 11.83 20.54 -7.48
C PRO A 14 11.75 19.27 -8.30
N GLY A 15 11.63 18.11 -7.63
CA GLY A 15 11.56 16.78 -8.21
C GLY A 15 12.69 15.82 -7.84
N ALA A 16 13.72 16.23 -7.09
CA ALA A 16 14.82 15.35 -6.72
C ALA A 16 14.59 14.57 -5.41
N GLU A 17 13.73 15.05 -4.53
CA GLU A 17 13.26 14.28 -3.39
C GLU A 17 11.96 13.59 -3.75
N GLN A 18 12.08 12.32 -4.12
CA GLN A 18 10.90 11.49 -4.09
C GLN A 18 10.54 11.26 -2.63
N ALA A 19 9.41 11.83 -2.23
CA ALA A 19 8.82 11.46 -0.97
C ALA A 19 8.66 9.93 -0.95
N LEU A 20 9.07 9.30 0.15
CA LEU A 20 8.87 7.88 0.35
C LEU A 20 7.39 7.53 0.24
N PRO A 21 7.03 6.36 -0.31
CA PRO A 21 5.64 5.93 -0.37
C PRO A 21 4.98 5.94 1.00
N ARG A 22 3.77 6.44 1.04
CA ARG A 22 2.92 6.41 2.21
C ARG A 22 2.19 5.08 2.24
N ALA A 23 2.59 4.19 3.13
CA ALA A 23 2.13 2.81 3.16
C ALA A 23 1.15 2.55 4.29
N ALA A 24 -0.08 2.21 3.94
CA ALA A 24 -1.12 1.83 4.90
C ALA A 24 -1.10 0.33 5.15
N ALA A 25 -1.15 -0.07 6.41
CA ALA A 25 -1.33 -1.45 6.82
C ALA A 25 -2.69 -1.61 7.51
N CYS A 26 -3.50 -2.54 7.04
CA CYS A 26 -4.80 -2.86 7.61
C CYS A 26 -4.92 -4.38 7.81
N PHE A 27 -4.56 -4.83 9.01
CA PHE A 27 -4.49 -6.24 9.35
C PHE A 27 -5.70 -6.64 10.18
N THR A 28 -5.84 -7.93 10.48
CA THR A 28 -7.03 -8.50 11.11
C THR A 28 -7.31 -7.92 12.49
N THR A 29 -6.27 -7.62 13.26
CA THR A 29 -6.42 -7.03 14.59
C THR A 29 -5.61 -5.75 14.71
N PRO A 30 -6.00 -4.82 15.61
CA PRO A 30 -5.20 -3.62 15.86
C PRO A 30 -3.75 -3.93 16.27
N ALA A 31 -3.54 -4.98 17.06
CA ALA A 31 -2.20 -5.39 17.49
C ALA A 31 -1.33 -5.84 16.30
N MET A 32 -1.87 -6.62 15.39
CA MET A 32 -1.17 -7.04 14.17
C MET A 32 -0.88 -5.86 13.25
N THR A 33 -1.83 -4.95 13.11
CA THR A 33 -1.64 -3.72 12.32
C THR A 33 -0.51 -2.86 12.85
N ARG A 34 -0.44 -2.66 14.17
CA ARG A 34 0.64 -1.90 14.80
C ARG A 34 1.99 -2.57 14.61
N ARG A 35 2.06 -3.89 14.77
CA ARG A 35 3.29 -4.66 14.53
C ARG A 35 3.76 -4.54 13.08
N ALA A 36 2.83 -4.63 12.14
CA ALA A 36 3.15 -4.50 10.72
C ALA A 36 3.69 -3.11 10.40
N ALA A 37 3.05 -2.06 10.87
CA ALA A 37 3.51 -0.69 10.67
C ALA A 37 4.89 -0.46 11.29
N ASP A 38 5.12 -0.94 12.51
CA ASP A 38 6.42 -0.85 13.19
C ASP A 38 7.51 -1.61 12.41
N TRP A 39 7.22 -2.82 11.98
CA TRP A 39 8.14 -3.61 11.18
C TRP A 39 8.48 -2.94 9.84
N MET A 40 7.49 -2.40 9.16
CA MET A 40 7.70 -1.66 7.91
C MET A 40 8.53 -0.40 8.13
N SER A 41 8.34 0.27 9.25
CA SER A 41 9.17 1.42 9.65
C SER A 41 10.65 1.03 9.80
N LYS A 42 10.92 -0.10 10.43
CA LYS A 42 12.29 -0.63 10.61
C LYS A 42 12.89 -1.11 9.29
N LEU A 43 12.07 -1.66 8.41
CA LEU A 43 12.50 -2.09 7.09
C LEU A 43 12.98 -0.92 6.23
N GLY A 44 12.38 0.24 6.39
CA GLY A 44 12.66 1.43 5.62
C GLY A 44 12.05 1.42 4.22
N GLY A 45 12.24 2.50 3.49
CA GLY A 45 11.74 2.63 2.12
C GLY A 45 10.30 3.11 2.01
N CYS A 46 9.62 3.37 3.12
CA CYS A 46 8.26 3.91 3.14
C CYS A 46 7.99 4.69 4.42
N ARG A 47 6.89 5.40 4.43
CA ARG A 47 6.32 6.04 5.62
C ARG A 47 5.06 5.28 5.99
N PRO A 48 5.15 4.28 6.89
CA PRO A 48 4.03 3.43 7.21
C PRO A 48 3.08 4.06 8.21
N PHE A 49 1.81 3.68 8.13
CA PHE A 49 0.82 3.96 9.14
C PHE A 49 -0.18 2.81 9.24
N GLY A 50 -0.77 2.64 10.39
CA GLY A 50 -1.75 1.59 10.63
C GLY A 50 -3.19 2.12 10.52
N ILE A 51 -4.05 1.34 9.90
CA ILE A 51 -5.49 1.55 9.94
C ILE A 51 -6.07 0.53 10.91
N LEU A 52 -6.57 1.00 12.04
CA LEU A 52 -6.99 0.15 13.15
C LEU A 52 -8.47 -0.26 13.08
N SER A 53 -9.20 0.28 12.12
CA SER A 53 -10.61 -0.04 11.90
C SER A 53 -10.77 -1.26 10.99
N ASP A 54 -11.75 -2.08 11.28
CA ASP A 54 -12.20 -3.19 10.42
C ASP A 54 -13.36 -2.79 9.50
N ASP A 55 -13.89 -1.59 9.66
CA ASP A 55 -14.92 -1.05 8.77
C ASP A 55 -14.32 -0.62 7.41
N CYS A 56 -14.90 -1.15 6.33
CA CYS A 56 -14.40 -0.88 4.98
C CYS A 56 -14.46 0.61 4.60
N GLY A 57 -15.49 1.31 5.03
CA GLY A 57 -15.63 2.75 4.79
C GLY A 57 -14.54 3.55 5.48
N ASP A 58 -14.20 3.19 6.71
CA ASP A 58 -13.11 3.83 7.47
C ASP A 58 -11.75 3.58 6.81
N VAL A 59 -11.53 2.39 6.27
CA VAL A 59 -10.28 2.07 5.57
C VAL A 59 -10.11 2.99 4.36
N VAL A 60 -11.14 3.13 3.54
CA VAL A 60 -11.14 4.02 2.38
C VAL A 60 -10.90 5.46 2.80
N TRP A 61 -11.62 5.94 3.81
CA TRP A 61 -11.51 7.30 4.31
C TRP A 61 -10.11 7.62 4.84
N GLN A 62 -9.52 6.70 5.60
CA GLN A 62 -8.17 6.92 6.13
C GLN A 62 -7.11 6.89 5.05
N CYS A 63 -7.23 6.02 4.05
CA CYS A 63 -6.35 6.03 2.88
C CYS A 63 -6.40 7.36 2.14
N GLU A 64 -7.59 7.87 1.92
CA GLU A 64 -7.79 9.17 1.25
C GLU A 64 -7.22 10.31 2.10
N ARG A 65 -7.54 10.36 3.37
CA ARG A 65 -7.06 11.39 4.30
C ARG A 65 -5.54 11.44 4.37
N GLU A 66 -4.91 10.29 4.46
CA GLU A 66 -3.45 10.17 4.58
C GLU A 66 -2.74 10.14 3.23
N GLN A 67 -3.48 10.18 2.14
CA GLN A 67 -2.94 10.09 0.78
C GLN A 67 -2.04 8.87 0.59
N ALA A 68 -2.59 7.69 0.88
CA ALA A 68 -1.85 6.44 0.78
C ALA A 68 -1.40 6.16 -0.66
N ASP A 69 -0.16 5.76 -0.81
CA ASP A 69 0.41 5.30 -2.08
C ASP A 69 0.34 3.78 -2.21
N LEU A 70 0.26 3.11 -1.08
CA LEU A 70 0.22 1.65 -0.95
C LEU A 70 -0.74 1.27 0.17
N LEU A 71 -1.57 0.28 -0.08
CA LEU A 71 -2.42 -0.34 0.94
C LEU A 71 -2.13 -1.83 1.01
N LEU A 72 -1.75 -2.30 2.19
CA LEU A 72 -1.62 -3.72 2.52
C LEU A 72 -2.81 -4.15 3.36
N MET A 73 -3.58 -5.13 2.89
CA MET A 73 -4.70 -5.69 3.64
C MET A 73 -4.56 -7.19 3.81
N MET A 74 -4.97 -7.70 4.96
CA MET A 74 -5.17 -9.13 5.15
C MET A 74 -6.55 -9.55 4.63
N ALA A 75 -6.57 -10.67 3.92
CA ALA A 75 -7.79 -11.25 3.37
C ALA A 75 -7.92 -12.72 3.78
N ASP A 76 -9.12 -13.14 4.08
CA ASP A 76 -9.46 -14.54 4.38
C ASP A 76 -8.78 -15.14 5.62
N PHE A 77 -8.25 -14.33 6.53
CA PHE A 77 -7.68 -14.86 7.77
C PHE A 77 -8.77 -15.22 8.76
N SER A 78 -8.90 -16.50 9.05
CA SER A 78 -9.72 -17.06 10.12
C SER A 78 -8.99 -16.89 11.46
N GLY A 79 -8.82 -15.66 11.90
CA GLY A 79 -8.18 -15.38 13.18
C GLY A 79 -9.20 -15.07 14.27
N GLU A 80 -8.77 -14.32 15.25
CA GLU A 80 -9.59 -13.87 16.38
C GLU A 80 -10.70 -12.86 15.99
N ALA A 81 -10.77 -12.47 14.72
CA ALA A 81 -11.82 -11.60 14.22
C ALA A 81 -13.11 -12.41 14.01
N GLU A 82 -14.23 -11.93 14.54
CA GLU A 82 -15.54 -12.57 14.39
C GLU A 82 -15.97 -12.68 12.92
N GLU A 83 -15.59 -11.70 12.11
CA GLU A 83 -15.84 -11.69 10.66
C GLU A 83 -14.53 -11.33 9.91
N PRO A 84 -13.78 -12.33 9.44
CA PRO A 84 -12.60 -12.05 8.64
C PRO A 84 -13.00 -11.39 7.33
N ARG A 85 -12.25 -10.37 6.93
CA ARG A 85 -12.46 -9.69 5.66
C ARG A 85 -12.12 -10.65 4.53
N ASP A 86 -13.12 -11.04 3.74
CA ASP A 86 -12.94 -11.92 2.59
C ASP A 86 -12.39 -11.16 1.38
N ILE A 87 -12.04 -11.89 0.33
CA ILE A 87 -11.49 -11.29 -0.89
C ILE A 87 -12.49 -10.33 -1.55
N THR A 88 -13.77 -10.60 -1.47
CA THR A 88 -14.81 -9.73 -2.05
C THR A 88 -14.83 -8.38 -1.34
N ALA A 89 -14.79 -8.38 0.00
CA ALA A 89 -14.72 -7.16 0.79
C ALA A 89 -13.42 -6.39 0.51
N CYS A 90 -12.30 -7.07 0.42
CA CYS A 90 -11.01 -6.45 0.07
C CYS A 90 -11.02 -5.82 -1.33
N CYS A 91 -11.62 -6.49 -2.31
CA CYS A 91 -11.77 -5.94 -3.67
C CYS A 91 -12.67 -4.70 -3.68
N SER A 92 -13.74 -4.70 -2.89
CA SER A 92 -14.62 -3.53 -2.75
C SER A 92 -13.87 -2.33 -2.17
N VAL A 93 -13.06 -2.54 -1.14
CA VAL A 93 -12.19 -1.50 -0.59
C VAL A 93 -11.19 -1.02 -1.65
N ALA A 94 -10.54 -1.93 -2.35
CA ALA A 94 -9.56 -1.60 -3.39
C ALA A 94 -10.16 -0.75 -4.51
N ILE A 95 -11.36 -1.09 -4.96
CA ILE A 95 -12.08 -0.31 -5.98
C ILE A 95 -12.32 1.12 -5.51
N GLU A 96 -12.82 1.29 -4.28
CA GLU A 96 -13.09 2.63 -3.74
C GLU A 96 -11.81 3.43 -3.48
N VAL A 97 -10.76 2.79 -2.95
CA VAL A 97 -9.46 3.44 -2.76
C VAL A 97 -8.89 3.91 -4.10
N LYS A 98 -8.91 3.08 -5.12
CA LYS A 98 -8.40 3.43 -6.45
C LYS A 98 -9.26 4.48 -7.15
N ARG A 99 -10.54 4.58 -6.82
CA ARG A 99 -11.40 5.65 -7.32
C ARG A 99 -10.95 7.01 -6.77
N GLN A 100 -10.62 7.07 -5.49
CA GLN A 100 -10.16 8.29 -4.82
C GLN A 100 -8.67 8.56 -5.07
N LEU A 101 -7.87 7.51 -5.13
CA LEU A 101 -6.42 7.55 -5.27
C LEU A 101 -5.99 6.64 -6.43
N PRO A 102 -6.12 7.06 -7.68
CA PRO A 102 -5.88 6.19 -8.84
C PRO A 102 -4.48 5.58 -8.91
N ALA A 103 -3.49 6.22 -8.32
CA ALA A 103 -2.11 5.72 -8.30
C ALA A 103 -1.81 4.79 -7.11
N CYS A 104 -2.74 4.65 -6.17
CA CYS A 104 -2.54 3.80 -4.99
C CYS A 104 -2.49 2.32 -5.40
N ARG A 105 -1.47 1.64 -4.96
CA ARG A 105 -1.32 0.19 -5.14
C ARG A 105 -1.97 -0.54 -3.97
N VAL A 106 -2.69 -1.61 -4.26
CA VAL A 106 -3.35 -2.43 -3.25
C VAL A 106 -2.85 -3.87 -3.36
N TYR A 107 -2.34 -4.38 -2.26
CA TYR A 107 -1.83 -5.75 -2.16
C TYR A 107 -2.49 -6.47 -1.01
N LEU A 108 -2.77 -7.75 -1.22
CA LEU A 108 -3.40 -8.59 -0.21
C LEU A 108 -2.42 -9.59 0.38
N ILE A 109 -2.53 -9.80 1.67
CA ILE A 109 -1.86 -10.88 2.39
C ILE A 109 -2.96 -11.89 2.72
N CYS A 110 -2.87 -13.07 2.16
CA CYS A 110 -3.92 -14.08 2.21
C CYS A 110 -3.49 -15.27 3.04
N GLU A 111 -4.43 -15.81 3.81
CA GLU A 111 -4.21 -17.09 4.48
C GLU A 111 -4.02 -18.19 3.43
N ASP A 112 -3.17 -19.16 3.74
CA ASP A 112 -3.00 -20.36 2.96
C ASP A 112 -4.34 -21.10 2.86
N GLY A 113 -4.83 -21.33 1.67
CA GLY A 113 -6.22 -21.68 1.52
C GLY A 113 -6.55 -22.53 0.30
N HIS A 114 -7.81 -22.79 0.18
CA HIS A 114 -8.42 -23.66 -0.82
C HIS A 114 -8.19 -23.18 -2.27
N PRO A 115 -8.11 -24.09 -3.25
CA PRO A 115 -7.90 -23.74 -4.65
C PRO A 115 -8.92 -22.70 -5.22
N GLU A 116 -10.14 -22.72 -4.70
CA GLU A 116 -11.19 -21.80 -5.10
C GLU A 116 -10.85 -20.35 -4.73
N LYS A 117 -10.27 -20.14 -3.55
CA LYS A 117 -9.82 -18.82 -3.10
C LYS A 117 -8.63 -18.31 -3.92
N LEU A 118 -7.73 -19.21 -4.30
CA LEU A 118 -6.61 -18.86 -5.17
C LEU A 118 -7.09 -18.35 -6.53
N ALA A 119 -8.05 -19.05 -7.15
CA ALA A 119 -8.63 -18.63 -8.42
C ALA A 119 -9.27 -17.23 -8.33
N ALA A 120 -9.99 -16.94 -7.23
CA ALA A 120 -10.57 -15.62 -7.00
C ALA A 120 -9.52 -14.52 -6.87
N ARG A 121 -8.40 -14.80 -6.21
CA ARG A 121 -7.28 -13.87 -6.07
C ARG A 121 -6.59 -13.58 -7.39
N GLU A 122 -6.32 -14.61 -8.17
CA GLU A 122 -5.73 -14.47 -9.50
C GLU A 122 -6.64 -13.66 -10.43
N LYS A 123 -7.94 -13.90 -10.36
CA LYS A 123 -8.93 -13.13 -11.13
C LYS A 123 -8.96 -11.66 -10.72
N ALA A 124 -8.84 -11.37 -9.43
CA ALA A 124 -8.79 -10.01 -8.94
C ALA A 124 -7.56 -9.24 -9.47
N VAL A 125 -6.41 -9.91 -9.58
CA VAL A 125 -5.20 -9.33 -10.20
C VAL A 125 -5.40 -9.15 -11.71
N GLU A 126 -5.94 -10.14 -12.39
CA GLU A 126 -6.21 -10.08 -13.82
C GLU A 126 -7.15 -8.91 -14.19
N LEU A 127 -8.19 -8.71 -13.40
CA LEU A 127 -9.13 -7.60 -13.54
C LEU A 127 -8.60 -6.27 -13.02
N LYS A 128 -7.39 -6.22 -12.49
CA LYS A 128 -6.74 -5.02 -11.92
C LYS A 128 -7.52 -4.40 -10.76
N LEU A 129 -8.26 -5.21 -10.02
CA LEU A 129 -8.91 -4.79 -8.78
C LEU A 129 -7.91 -4.64 -7.65
N ILE A 130 -6.91 -5.53 -7.63
CA ILE A 130 -5.74 -5.48 -6.76
C ILE A 130 -4.47 -5.58 -7.62
N ASP A 131 -3.35 -5.16 -7.07
CA ASP A 131 -2.08 -5.16 -7.80
C ASP A 131 -1.23 -6.40 -7.55
N GLY A 132 -1.56 -7.16 -6.52
CA GLY A 132 -0.90 -8.41 -6.21
C GLY A 132 -1.34 -8.98 -4.87
N TYR A 133 -0.85 -10.16 -4.56
CA TYR A 133 -1.11 -10.82 -3.27
C TYR A 133 0.04 -11.76 -2.92
N CYS A 134 0.14 -12.11 -1.65
CA CYS A 134 0.97 -13.20 -1.18
C CYS A 134 0.14 -14.15 -0.29
N ILE A 135 0.64 -15.36 -0.11
CA ILE A 135 0.01 -16.37 0.72
C ILE A 135 0.92 -16.66 1.92
N GLY A 136 0.35 -16.68 3.11
CA GLY A 136 1.10 -16.91 4.33
C GLY A 136 1.85 -15.68 4.83
N ASP A 137 3.03 -15.88 5.35
CA ASP A 137 3.80 -14.82 6.00
C ASP A 137 4.34 -13.79 5.01
N LEU A 138 4.17 -12.53 5.36
CA LEU A 138 4.70 -11.42 4.61
C LEU A 138 6.22 -11.32 4.81
N SER A 139 6.99 -11.48 3.73
CA SER A 139 8.45 -11.36 3.77
C SER A 139 8.92 -9.93 3.50
N ALA A 140 10.11 -9.60 4.01
CA ALA A 140 10.75 -8.33 3.72
C ALA A 140 10.99 -8.14 2.22
N GLN A 141 11.40 -9.18 1.52
CA GLN A 141 11.61 -9.14 0.08
C GLN A 141 10.33 -8.82 -0.68
N GLN A 142 9.21 -9.42 -0.28
CA GLN A 142 7.92 -9.15 -0.92
C GLN A 142 7.49 -7.69 -0.73
N VAL A 143 7.64 -7.16 0.47
CA VAL A 143 7.33 -5.75 0.75
C VAL A 143 8.22 -4.82 -0.06
N ARG A 144 9.51 -5.09 -0.15
CA ARG A 144 10.44 -4.29 -0.97
C ARG A 144 10.06 -4.29 -2.44
N THR A 145 9.68 -5.46 -2.98
CA THR A 145 9.17 -5.57 -4.36
C THR A 145 7.95 -4.68 -4.56
N TRP A 146 6.99 -4.76 -3.66
CA TRP A 146 5.78 -3.95 -3.74
C TRP A 146 6.04 -2.45 -3.55
N LEU A 147 6.98 -2.09 -2.70
CA LEU A 147 7.40 -0.70 -2.53
C LEU A 147 8.07 -0.15 -3.81
N ASP A 148 8.87 -0.96 -4.48
CA ASP A 148 9.49 -0.57 -5.75
C ASP A 148 8.43 -0.39 -6.84
N GLU A 149 7.48 -1.28 -6.95
CA GLU A 149 6.34 -1.16 -7.87
C GLU A 149 5.51 0.10 -7.58
N THR A 150 5.28 0.38 -6.30
CA THR A 150 4.57 1.58 -5.86
C THR A 150 5.32 2.84 -6.23
N ALA A 151 6.63 2.87 -6.02
CA ALA A 151 7.48 4.01 -6.40
C ALA A 151 7.42 4.26 -7.91
N GLU A 152 7.43 3.23 -8.74
CA GLU A 152 7.29 3.35 -10.18
C GLU A 152 5.90 3.89 -10.57
N SER A 153 4.85 3.44 -9.90
CA SER A 153 3.49 3.95 -10.08
C SER A 153 3.38 5.44 -9.74
N MET A 154 4.01 5.87 -8.66
CA MET A 154 4.08 7.28 -8.26
C MET A 154 4.79 8.14 -9.30
N LYS A 155 5.91 7.66 -9.83
CA LYS A 155 6.67 8.35 -10.90
C LYS A 155 5.83 8.50 -12.17
N ALA A 156 5.14 7.43 -12.58
CA ALA A 156 4.29 7.43 -13.76
C ALA A 156 3.12 8.43 -13.61
N ALA A 157 2.49 8.48 -12.45
CA ALA A 157 1.43 9.44 -12.14
C ALA A 157 1.94 10.89 -12.20
N LYS A 158 3.12 11.14 -11.63
CA LYS A 158 3.75 12.46 -11.64
C LYS A 158 4.09 12.93 -13.06
N ARG A 159 4.60 12.04 -13.90
CA ARG A 159 4.88 12.33 -15.33
C ARG A 159 3.61 12.68 -16.08
N ARG A 160 2.52 11.96 -15.87
CA ARG A 160 1.22 12.25 -16.50
C ARG A 160 0.71 13.63 -16.10
N ASN A 161 0.74 13.95 -14.83
CA ASN A 161 0.31 15.25 -14.33
C ASN A 161 1.18 16.40 -14.87
N SER A 162 2.46 16.18 -15.00
CA SER A 162 3.39 17.15 -15.58
C SER A 162 3.11 17.41 -17.07
N LYS A 163 2.75 16.37 -17.84
CA LYS A 163 2.37 16.50 -19.26
C LYS A 163 1.04 17.25 -19.41
N LEU A 164 0.06 16.95 -18.58
CA LEU A 164 -1.25 17.61 -18.60
C LEU A 164 -1.11 19.12 -18.27
N GLY A 165 -0.26 19.47 -17.31
CA GLY A 165 0.01 20.87 -16.96
C GLY A 165 0.74 21.67 -18.05
N LYS A 166 1.39 21.01 -19.01
CA LYS A 166 2.08 21.65 -20.16
C LYS A 166 1.19 21.80 -21.39
N GLU A 167 0.08 21.10 -21.46
CA GLU A 167 -0.85 21.13 -22.58
C GLU A 167 -2.00 22.12 -22.38
N GLU A 168 -2.14 22.69 -21.21
CA GLU A 168 -3.07 23.82 -20.96
C GLU A 168 -2.41 25.12 -21.42
N PRO A 169 -3.09 25.86 -22.35
CA PRO A 169 -2.63 27.17 -22.78
C PRO A 169 -2.71 28.22 -21.65
#